data_2d95ba8a8b712a3fda14bee68bcab9fd
#
_entry.id   2d95ba8a8b712a3fda14bee68bcab9fd
#
_cell.length_a   1.000
_cell.length_b   1.000
_cell.length_c   1.000
_cell.angle_alpha   90.00
_cell.angle_beta   90.00
_cell.angle_gamma   90.00
#
_symmetry.space_group_name_H-M   'P 1'
#
loop_
_entity.id
_entity.type
_entity.pdbx_description
1 polymer ?
#
loop_
_entity_poly.entity_id
_entity_poly.type
_entity_poly.pdbx_seq_one_letter_code
_entity_poly.pdbx_strand_id
1 'polypeptide(L)'
;MQDELPGLIDQFLEYLEIEKNCSKLTIRDYKHYLEVFNNWYTSTQPSKTIENLDLPTVRKYRVFLSNRADQKGLTLKRVTQNYYVIALRSFLRFLIKNDFKTLEPSKIDLPKTESRSLKFLEKDQVDRLVTSADTSKEEGIRDRTIMELLFSTGLRVSELVKLNHQQLNLDRKEFGVIGKGGRGRLVFISDRAADWIKRYLDARQDNFKPLFIRYSGKVTEEDDGERMRLTARSVERLVKKYVQKARIPVDATVHTFRHSFATDLLTNGADIRSVQEMLGHKNIATTQIYTHITNRQLRDIHKSFHSGNNERK
;
A
#
# COMPACT_ATOMS: atom_id res chain seq x y z
N MET A 1 18.61 -31.75 21.66
CA MET A 1 19.31 -30.69 20.93
C MET A 1 18.49 -29.44 21.15
N GLN A 2 19.05 -28.42 21.83
CA GLN A 2 18.38 -27.12 21.95
C GLN A 2 18.37 -26.55 20.54
N ASP A 3 17.17 -26.32 19.98
CA ASP A 3 17.04 -25.66 18.69
C ASP A 3 17.67 -24.28 18.79
N GLU A 4 18.71 -24.03 18.02
CA GLU A 4 19.35 -22.72 17.96
C GLU A 4 18.35 -21.69 17.42
N LEU A 5 18.43 -20.44 17.89
CA LEU A 5 17.50 -19.38 17.52
C LEU A 5 17.29 -19.22 16.00
N PRO A 6 18.32 -19.37 15.13
CA PRO A 6 18.13 -19.37 13.69
C PRO A 6 17.16 -20.48 13.19
N GLY A 7 17.30 -21.72 13.70
CA GLY A 7 16.41 -22.82 13.31
C GLY A 7 14.95 -22.57 13.72
N LEU A 8 14.73 -22.00 14.91
CA LEU A 8 13.38 -21.62 15.36
C LEU A 8 12.78 -20.49 14.49
N ILE A 9 13.60 -19.57 14.01
CA ILE A 9 13.17 -18.53 13.07
C ILE A 9 12.75 -19.15 11.74
N ASP A 10 13.52 -20.10 11.21
CA ASP A 10 13.19 -20.76 9.95
C ASP A 10 11.87 -21.56 10.08
N GLN A 11 11.65 -22.30 11.15
CA GLN A 11 10.38 -22.98 11.46
C GLN A 11 9.20 -21.99 11.52
N PHE A 12 9.40 -20.81 12.12
CA PHE A 12 8.38 -19.77 12.14
C PHE A 12 8.08 -19.22 10.74
N LEU A 13 9.07 -19.04 9.88
CA LEU A 13 8.88 -18.56 8.52
C LEU A 13 8.12 -19.60 7.67
N GLU A 14 8.41 -20.88 7.83
CA GLU A 14 7.65 -21.98 7.23
C GLU A 14 6.19 -22.00 7.72
N TYR A 15 5.96 -21.83 9.03
CA TYR A 15 4.62 -21.68 9.58
C TYR A 15 3.86 -20.50 8.95
N LEU A 16 4.52 -19.35 8.75
CA LEU A 16 3.89 -18.20 8.08
C LEU A 16 3.54 -18.50 6.63
N GLU A 17 4.36 -19.27 5.93
CA GLU A 17 4.14 -19.65 4.54
C GLU A 17 3.00 -20.66 4.41
N ILE A 18 3.10 -21.77 5.12
CA ILE A 18 2.23 -22.95 4.95
C ILE A 18 0.91 -22.78 5.69
N GLU A 19 0.94 -22.46 7.00
CA GLU A 19 -0.30 -22.40 7.80
C GLU A 19 -1.00 -21.04 7.72
N LYS A 20 -0.25 -19.96 7.59
CA LYS A 20 -0.83 -18.60 7.53
C LYS A 20 -1.00 -18.08 6.11
N ASN A 21 -0.50 -18.79 5.11
CA ASN A 21 -0.55 -18.40 3.71
C ASN A 21 -0.14 -16.93 3.50
N CYS A 22 0.95 -16.54 4.15
CA CYS A 22 1.51 -15.19 4.05
C CYS A 22 2.19 -15.00 2.68
N SER A 23 2.16 -13.76 2.17
CA SER A 23 2.85 -13.45 0.92
C SER A 23 4.37 -13.56 1.07
N LYS A 24 5.08 -13.91 -0.01
CA LYS A 24 6.56 -13.96 -0.05
C LYS A 24 7.21 -12.65 0.45
N LEU A 25 6.59 -11.49 0.18
CA LEU A 25 7.07 -10.20 0.69
C LEU A 25 6.93 -10.10 2.21
N THR A 26 5.83 -10.58 2.77
CA THR A 26 5.63 -10.62 4.21
C THR A 26 6.67 -11.51 4.88
N ILE A 27 6.91 -12.71 4.33
CA ILE A 27 7.92 -13.66 4.85
C ILE A 27 9.31 -13.03 4.82
N ARG A 28 9.69 -12.42 3.68
CA ARG A 28 10.96 -11.70 3.54
C ARG A 28 11.14 -10.62 4.60
N ASP A 29 10.09 -9.82 4.86
CA ASP A 29 10.16 -8.73 5.82
C ASP A 29 10.26 -9.26 7.25
N TYR A 30 9.52 -10.32 7.62
CA TYR A 30 9.64 -10.99 8.90
C TYR A 30 11.02 -11.61 9.09
N LYS A 31 11.56 -12.29 8.06
CA LYS A 31 12.92 -12.81 8.07
C LYS A 31 13.93 -11.72 8.40
N HIS A 32 13.90 -10.62 7.66
CA HIS A 32 14.79 -9.49 7.89
C HIS A 32 14.70 -8.94 9.33
N TYR A 33 13.48 -8.76 9.86
CA TYR A 33 13.29 -8.24 11.21
C TYR A 33 13.81 -9.18 12.29
N LEU A 34 13.61 -10.49 12.12
CA LEU A 34 14.05 -11.49 13.07
C LEU A 34 15.56 -11.79 12.97
N GLU A 35 16.16 -11.72 11.80
CA GLU A 35 17.61 -11.79 11.62
C GLU A 35 18.33 -10.64 12.35
N VAL A 36 17.76 -9.43 12.28
CA VAL A 36 18.31 -8.29 13.03
C VAL A 36 18.19 -8.50 14.54
N PHE A 37 17.07 -9.07 15.00
CA PHE A 37 16.92 -9.43 16.41
C PHE A 37 17.94 -10.51 16.82
N ASN A 38 18.05 -11.59 16.03
CA ASN A 38 18.99 -12.68 16.30
C ASN A 38 20.43 -12.18 16.41
N ASN A 39 20.89 -11.39 15.43
CA ASN A 39 22.26 -10.86 15.42
C ASN A 39 22.54 -9.96 16.63
N TRP A 40 21.57 -9.14 17.02
CA TRP A 40 21.69 -8.30 18.20
C TRP A 40 21.66 -9.13 19.49
N TYR A 41 20.75 -10.10 19.60
CA TYR A 41 20.57 -10.92 20.80
C TYR A 41 21.79 -11.79 21.06
N THR A 42 22.30 -12.48 20.05
CA THR A 42 23.51 -13.32 20.18
C THR A 42 24.78 -12.52 20.47
N SER A 43 24.92 -11.32 19.93
CA SER A 43 26.06 -10.46 20.20
C SER A 43 26.05 -9.86 21.62
N THR A 44 24.87 -9.59 22.19
CA THR A 44 24.72 -8.95 23.50
C THR A 44 24.52 -9.95 24.65
N GLN A 45 24.06 -11.17 24.33
CA GLN A 45 23.72 -12.23 25.29
C GLN A 45 24.20 -13.61 24.79
N PRO A 46 25.51 -13.79 24.56
CA PRO A 46 26.04 -14.98 23.85
C PRO A 46 25.80 -16.31 24.60
N SER A 47 25.55 -16.27 25.89
CA SER A 47 25.28 -17.47 26.71
C SER A 47 23.79 -17.71 26.99
N LYS A 48 22.88 -16.89 26.46
CA LYS A 48 21.45 -17.00 26.72
C LYS A 48 20.69 -17.55 25.49
N THR A 49 19.77 -18.46 25.76
CA THR A 49 18.80 -18.97 24.81
C THR A 49 17.57 -18.06 24.75
N ILE A 50 16.68 -18.29 23.80
CA ILE A 50 15.41 -17.55 23.67
C ILE A 50 14.48 -17.75 24.89
N GLU A 51 14.67 -18.82 25.64
CA GLU A 51 13.97 -19.09 26.92
C GLU A 51 14.28 -18.07 27.98
N ASN A 52 15.50 -17.54 27.96
CA ASN A 52 15.96 -16.52 28.91
C ASN A 52 15.57 -15.08 28.51
N LEU A 53 14.82 -14.93 27.44
CA LEU A 53 14.36 -13.61 27.01
C LEU A 53 13.41 -13.02 28.05
N ASP A 54 13.75 -11.84 28.54
CA ASP A 54 12.95 -11.09 29.49
C ASP A 54 12.57 -9.69 28.98
N LEU A 55 11.64 -9.03 29.65
CA LEU A 55 11.18 -7.70 29.26
C LEU A 55 12.29 -6.62 29.31
N PRO A 56 13.22 -6.61 30.31
CA PRO A 56 14.39 -5.72 30.29
C PRO A 56 15.23 -5.87 29.00
N THR A 57 15.47 -7.10 28.56
CA THR A 57 16.21 -7.36 27.32
C THR A 57 15.48 -6.83 26.10
N VAL A 58 14.16 -7.01 26.00
CA VAL A 58 13.35 -6.41 24.90
C VAL A 58 13.42 -4.87 24.94
N ARG A 59 13.43 -4.25 26.12
CA ARG A 59 13.63 -2.79 26.25
C ARG A 59 15.00 -2.37 25.72
N LYS A 60 16.07 -3.10 26.01
CA LYS A 60 17.41 -2.85 25.45
C LYS A 60 17.43 -2.98 23.91
N TYR A 61 16.74 -4.00 23.37
CA TYR A 61 16.58 -4.15 21.93
C TYR A 61 15.87 -2.94 21.28
N ARG A 62 14.85 -2.38 21.92
CA ARG A 62 14.17 -1.18 21.44
C ARG A 62 15.09 0.05 21.44
N VAL A 63 15.95 0.19 22.46
CA VAL A 63 16.98 1.24 22.48
C VAL A 63 17.98 1.03 21.34
N PHE A 64 18.41 -0.19 21.09
CA PHE A 64 19.25 -0.52 19.95
C PHE A 64 18.59 -0.11 18.63
N LEU A 65 17.31 -0.45 18.43
CA LEU A 65 16.56 -0.07 17.22
C LEU A 65 16.44 1.45 17.05
N SER A 66 16.27 2.21 18.14
CA SER A 66 16.17 3.68 18.10
C SER A 66 17.47 4.35 17.68
N ASN A 67 18.61 3.75 18.02
CA ASN A 67 19.94 4.25 17.71
C ASN A 67 20.49 3.69 16.39
N ARG A 68 19.81 2.70 15.80
CA ARG A 68 20.22 2.10 14.53
C ARG A 68 20.03 3.07 13.38
N ALA A 69 21.12 3.48 12.76
CA ALA A 69 21.12 4.30 11.57
C ALA A 69 21.18 3.43 10.30
N ASP A 70 20.63 3.92 9.22
CA ASP A 70 20.81 3.38 7.86
C ASP A 70 22.18 3.77 7.27
N GLN A 71 22.46 3.31 6.06
CA GLN A 71 23.70 3.66 5.34
C GLN A 71 23.91 5.17 5.09
N LYS A 72 22.85 5.97 5.27
CA LYS A 72 22.86 7.43 5.15
C LYS A 72 22.96 8.15 6.49
N GLY A 73 23.14 7.41 7.59
CA GLY A 73 23.20 7.97 8.94
C GLY A 73 21.83 8.36 9.53
N LEU A 74 20.73 8.02 8.87
CA LEU A 74 19.38 8.32 9.34
C LEU A 74 18.88 7.22 10.26
N THR A 75 18.42 7.60 11.48
CA THR A 75 17.83 6.66 12.42
C THR A 75 16.49 6.11 11.95
N LEU A 76 16.16 4.89 12.38
CA LEU A 76 14.89 4.25 12.02
C LEU A 76 13.70 5.05 12.55
N LYS A 77 12.73 5.31 11.68
CA LYS A 77 11.44 5.92 12.07
C LYS A 77 10.72 5.04 13.08
N ARG A 78 10.01 5.62 14.06
CA ARG A 78 9.24 4.89 15.10
C ARG A 78 8.32 3.81 14.52
N VAL A 79 7.66 4.10 13.39
CA VAL A 79 6.82 3.12 12.69
C VAL A 79 7.62 1.90 12.23
N THR A 80 8.83 2.11 11.70
CA THR A 80 9.72 1.02 11.27
C THR A 80 10.19 0.21 12.49
N GLN A 81 10.61 0.89 13.59
CA GLN A 81 10.97 0.22 14.84
C GLN A 81 9.82 -0.68 15.36
N ASN A 82 8.56 -0.23 15.23
CA ASN A 82 7.39 -1.01 15.63
C ASN A 82 7.24 -2.29 14.81
N TYR A 83 7.58 -2.30 13.51
CA TYR A 83 7.53 -3.53 12.71
C TYR A 83 8.50 -4.60 13.21
N TYR A 84 9.70 -4.23 13.67
CA TYR A 84 10.64 -5.17 14.30
C TYR A 84 10.04 -5.78 15.58
N VAL A 85 9.41 -4.96 16.40
CA VAL A 85 8.77 -5.44 17.65
C VAL A 85 7.54 -6.29 17.38
N ILE A 86 6.74 -5.95 16.35
CA ILE A 86 5.59 -6.76 15.91
C ILE A 86 6.06 -8.15 15.42
N ALA A 87 7.14 -8.19 14.64
CA ALA A 87 7.71 -9.44 14.18
C ALA A 87 8.19 -10.31 15.35
N LEU A 88 8.92 -9.73 16.32
CA LEU A 88 9.34 -10.42 17.53
C LEU A 88 8.14 -10.96 18.32
N ARG A 89 7.11 -10.14 18.57
CA ARG A 89 5.88 -10.59 19.26
C ARG A 89 5.19 -11.75 18.56
N SER A 90 5.14 -11.69 17.21
CA SER A 90 4.54 -12.77 16.43
C SER A 90 5.32 -14.07 16.51
N PHE A 91 6.65 -13.97 16.49
CA PHE A 91 7.56 -15.08 16.68
C PHE A 91 7.44 -15.70 18.07
N LEU A 92 7.46 -14.89 19.14
CA LEU A 92 7.27 -15.38 20.51
C LEU A 92 5.91 -16.07 20.70
N ARG A 93 4.84 -15.56 20.06
CA ARG A 93 3.53 -16.21 20.08
C ARG A 93 3.56 -17.58 19.41
N PHE A 94 4.30 -17.72 18.31
CA PHE A 94 4.51 -18.99 17.63
C PHE A 94 5.26 -19.97 18.55
N LEU A 95 6.33 -19.53 19.22
CA LEU A 95 7.10 -20.36 20.14
C LEU A 95 6.22 -20.89 21.29
N ILE A 96 5.44 -20.01 21.94
CA ILE A 96 4.54 -20.43 23.02
C ILE A 96 3.47 -21.40 22.52
N LYS A 97 2.93 -21.17 21.31
CA LYS A 97 1.95 -22.09 20.71
C LYS A 97 2.53 -23.51 20.48
N ASN A 98 3.84 -23.61 20.31
CA ASN A 98 4.57 -24.87 20.13
C ASN A 98 5.32 -25.29 21.43
N ASP A 99 4.79 -24.90 22.60
CA ASP A 99 5.24 -25.30 23.92
C ASP A 99 6.67 -24.89 24.31
N PHE A 100 7.28 -23.97 23.56
CA PHE A 100 8.56 -23.37 23.95
C PHE A 100 8.37 -22.34 25.06
N LYS A 101 9.17 -22.45 26.10
CA LYS A 101 9.21 -21.46 27.18
C LYS A 101 9.92 -20.19 26.69
N THR A 102 9.25 -19.04 26.78
CA THR A 102 9.84 -17.74 26.45
C THR A 102 8.99 -16.61 27.05
N LEU A 103 9.39 -15.36 26.82
CA LEU A 103 8.65 -14.17 27.28
C LEU A 103 7.24 -14.13 26.66
N GLU A 104 6.22 -13.96 27.52
CA GLU A 104 4.83 -13.77 27.10
C GLU A 104 4.68 -12.52 26.20
N PRO A 105 4.22 -12.66 24.95
CA PRO A 105 4.12 -11.56 23.98
C PRO A 105 3.22 -10.42 24.43
N SER A 106 2.23 -10.70 25.29
CA SER A 106 1.31 -9.70 25.85
C SER A 106 2.01 -8.67 26.72
N LYS A 107 3.16 -9.03 27.34
CA LYS A 107 3.98 -8.12 28.15
C LYS A 107 4.75 -7.08 27.32
N ILE A 108 4.82 -7.25 26.01
CA ILE A 108 5.52 -6.33 25.11
C ILE A 108 4.51 -5.32 24.55
N ASP A 109 4.42 -4.14 25.13
CA ASP A 109 3.55 -3.08 24.63
C ASP A 109 4.03 -2.54 23.30
N LEU A 110 3.08 -2.28 22.40
CA LEU A 110 3.34 -1.53 21.17
C LEU A 110 2.96 -0.07 21.40
N PRO A 111 3.83 0.89 21.06
CA PRO A 111 3.48 2.31 21.15
C PRO A 111 2.24 2.58 20.32
N LYS A 112 1.36 3.43 20.83
CA LYS A 112 0.26 3.98 20.03
C LYS A 112 0.88 4.74 18.85
N THR A 113 0.53 4.35 17.65
CA THR A 113 0.87 5.11 16.45
C THR A 113 -0.07 6.30 16.38
N GLU A 114 0.49 7.50 16.29
CA GLU A 114 -0.30 8.69 16.00
C GLU A 114 -1.06 8.48 14.69
N SER A 115 -2.34 8.80 14.69
CA SER A 115 -3.15 8.80 13.48
C SER A 115 -2.57 9.85 12.52
N ARG A 116 -2.02 9.40 11.39
CA ARG A 116 -1.57 10.34 10.37
C ARG A 116 -2.80 11.00 9.75
N SER A 117 -2.77 12.34 9.64
CA SER A 117 -3.73 13.03 8.80
C SER A 117 -3.65 12.46 7.38
N LEU A 118 -4.81 12.14 6.81
CA LEU A 118 -4.88 11.64 5.45
C LEU A 118 -4.42 12.72 4.48
N LYS A 119 -3.40 12.39 3.71
CA LYS A 119 -3.00 13.21 2.58
C LYS A 119 -3.82 12.80 1.37
N PHE A 120 -4.58 13.72 0.82
CA PHE A 120 -5.29 13.56 -0.45
C PHE A 120 -5.06 14.79 -1.32
N LEU A 121 -5.37 14.69 -2.59
CA LEU A 121 -5.31 15.78 -3.57
C LEU A 121 -6.73 16.27 -3.82
N GLU A 122 -6.90 17.58 -3.78
CA GLU A 122 -8.10 18.23 -4.27
C GLU A 122 -8.19 18.09 -5.80
N LYS A 123 -9.38 18.24 -6.36
CA LYS A 123 -9.64 18.02 -7.79
C LYS A 123 -8.73 18.90 -8.68
N ASP A 124 -8.57 20.17 -8.34
CA ASP A 124 -7.68 21.10 -9.06
C ASP A 124 -6.20 20.65 -9.01
N GLN A 125 -5.77 20.08 -7.89
CA GLN A 125 -4.42 19.54 -7.74
C GLN A 125 -4.23 18.28 -8.61
N VAL A 126 -5.24 17.41 -8.68
CA VAL A 126 -5.23 16.25 -9.58
C VAL A 126 -5.14 16.73 -11.01
N ASP A 127 -5.98 17.69 -11.42
CA ASP A 127 -6.00 18.21 -12.79
C ASP A 127 -4.66 18.85 -13.19
N ARG A 128 -4.04 19.65 -12.31
CA ARG A 128 -2.69 20.18 -12.53
C ARG A 128 -1.64 19.08 -12.65
N LEU A 129 -1.76 18.04 -11.84
CA LEU A 129 -0.83 16.92 -11.84
C LEU A 129 -0.89 16.15 -13.16
N VAL A 130 -2.07 15.74 -13.59
CA VAL A 130 -2.25 14.95 -14.84
C VAL A 130 -1.93 15.76 -16.10
N THR A 131 -2.23 17.06 -16.10
CA THR A 131 -1.93 17.96 -17.26
C THR A 131 -0.44 18.33 -17.34
N SER A 132 0.35 18.10 -16.29
CA SER A 132 1.78 18.35 -16.34
C SER A 132 2.58 17.37 -17.19
N ALA A 133 1.96 16.25 -17.63
CA ALA A 133 2.58 15.30 -18.54
C ALA A 133 2.68 15.89 -19.96
N ASP A 134 3.83 15.72 -20.61
CA ASP A 134 4.08 16.15 -21.97
C ASP A 134 3.53 15.10 -22.95
N THR A 135 2.31 15.31 -23.41
CA THR A 135 1.59 14.38 -24.29
C THR A 135 1.98 14.44 -25.76
N SER A 136 3.00 15.19 -26.12
CA SER A 136 3.62 15.13 -27.44
C SER A 136 4.48 13.86 -27.63
N LYS A 137 4.77 13.15 -26.54
CA LYS A 137 5.58 11.92 -26.51
C LYS A 137 4.75 10.76 -25.98
N GLU A 138 4.98 9.57 -26.51
CA GLU A 138 4.32 8.34 -26.08
C GLU A 138 4.47 8.07 -24.55
N GLU A 139 5.67 8.31 -24.02
CA GLU A 139 5.88 8.20 -22.57
C GLU A 139 4.99 9.15 -21.77
N GLY A 140 4.79 10.36 -22.26
CA GLY A 140 3.94 11.33 -21.59
C GLY A 140 2.45 10.99 -21.69
N ILE A 141 2.01 10.43 -22.83
CA ILE A 141 0.64 9.89 -22.97
C ILE A 141 0.44 8.75 -21.97
N ARG A 142 1.35 7.77 -21.90
CA ARG A 142 1.34 6.69 -20.93
C ARG A 142 1.26 7.22 -19.48
N ASP A 143 2.15 8.15 -19.16
CA ASP A 143 2.28 8.68 -17.80
C ASP A 143 1.00 9.39 -17.36
N ARG A 144 0.40 10.18 -18.24
CA ARG A 144 -0.91 10.80 -18.02
C ARG A 144 -2.00 9.77 -17.85
N THR A 145 -2.06 8.77 -18.71
CA THR A 145 -3.04 7.68 -18.63
C THR A 145 -2.94 6.93 -17.31
N ILE A 146 -1.73 6.66 -16.81
CA ILE A 146 -1.52 6.04 -15.50
C ILE A 146 -2.13 6.90 -14.39
N MET A 147 -1.87 8.20 -14.38
CA MET A 147 -2.39 9.10 -13.34
C MET A 147 -3.90 9.26 -13.40
N GLU A 148 -4.48 9.37 -14.62
CA GLU A 148 -5.93 9.40 -14.83
C GLU A 148 -6.61 8.12 -14.34
N LEU A 149 -6.03 6.96 -14.67
CA LEU A 149 -6.56 5.67 -14.24
C LEU A 149 -6.46 5.47 -12.72
N LEU A 150 -5.36 5.89 -12.10
CA LEU A 150 -5.19 5.83 -10.64
C LEU A 150 -6.25 6.67 -9.93
N PHE A 151 -6.52 7.87 -10.40
CA PHE A 151 -7.54 8.74 -9.82
C PHE A 151 -8.95 8.20 -10.07
N SER A 152 -9.24 7.73 -11.28
CA SER A 152 -10.55 7.20 -11.68
C SER A 152 -10.95 5.93 -10.90
N THR A 153 -10.00 5.11 -10.50
CA THR A 153 -10.27 3.74 -10.03
C THR A 153 -9.83 3.47 -8.60
N GLY A 154 -8.97 4.30 -8.05
CA GLY A 154 -8.35 4.06 -6.76
C GLY A 154 -7.54 2.76 -6.66
N LEU A 155 -7.01 2.25 -7.78
CA LEU A 155 -6.19 1.03 -7.81
C LEU A 155 -4.96 1.12 -6.90
N ARG A 156 -4.56 -0.02 -6.34
CA ARG A 156 -3.22 -0.15 -5.74
C ARG A 156 -2.18 -0.23 -6.85
N VAL A 157 -0.97 0.26 -6.58
CA VAL A 157 0.12 0.19 -7.57
C VAL A 157 0.37 -1.24 -8.07
N SER A 158 0.28 -2.24 -7.18
CA SER A 158 0.44 -3.65 -7.54
C SER A 158 -0.69 -4.21 -8.40
N GLU A 159 -1.88 -3.65 -8.33
CA GLU A 159 -3.01 -3.98 -9.19
C GLU A 159 -2.83 -3.32 -10.57
N LEU A 160 -2.48 -2.04 -10.59
CA LEU A 160 -2.23 -1.27 -11.82
C LEU A 160 -1.17 -1.92 -12.72
N VAL A 161 -0.01 -2.28 -12.15
CA VAL A 161 1.09 -2.82 -12.97
C VAL A 161 0.82 -4.22 -13.50
N LYS A 162 -0.13 -4.95 -12.94
CA LYS A 162 -0.55 -6.27 -13.40
C LYS A 162 -1.60 -6.24 -14.50
N LEU A 163 -2.14 -5.07 -14.85
CA LEU A 163 -3.16 -4.96 -15.88
C LEU A 163 -2.60 -5.36 -17.25
N ASN A 164 -3.42 -6.08 -18.00
CA ASN A 164 -3.22 -6.37 -19.42
C ASN A 164 -4.26 -5.58 -20.23
N HIS A 165 -3.90 -5.16 -21.45
CA HIS A 165 -4.80 -4.36 -22.27
C HIS A 165 -6.12 -5.08 -22.61
N GLN A 166 -6.08 -6.41 -22.78
CA GLN A 166 -7.25 -7.23 -23.10
C GLN A 166 -8.24 -7.38 -21.94
N GLN A 167 -7.86 -7.04 -20.71
CA GLN A 167 -8.75 -7.13 -19.54
C GLN A 167 -9.72 -5.96 -19.42
N LEU A 168 -9.48 -4.87 -20.16
CA LEU A 168 -10.29 -3.66 -20.07
C LEU A 168 -11.43 -3.71 -21.07
N ASN A 169 -12.65 -3.60 -20.58
CA ASN A 169 -13.81 -3.33 -21.43
C ASN A 169 -14.05 -1.81 -21.48
N LEU A 170 -13.56 -1.16 -22.53
CA LEU A 170 -13.66 0.29 -22.67
C LEU A 170 -15.08 0.75 -23.03
N ASP A 171 -15.91 -0.10 -23.63
CA ASP A 171 -17.30 0.22 -23.95
C ASP A 171 -18.14 0.26 -22.67
N ARG A 172 -17.97 -0.73 -21.79
CA ARG A 172 -18.62 -0.76 -20.46
C ARG A 172 -17.88 0.06 -19.41
N LYS A 173 -16.67 0.51 -19.71
CA LYS A 173 -15.79 1.25 -18.80
C LYS A 173 -15.56 0.53 -17.48
N GLU A 174 -15.30 -0.77 -17.56
CA GLU A 174 -15.10 -1.63 -16.39
C GLU A 174 -14.08 -2.73 -16.64
N PHE A 175 -13.51 -3.25 -15.59
CA PHE A 175 -12.64 -4.44 -15.61
C PHE A 175 -12.54 -5.10 -14.23
N GLY A 176 -12.19 -6.39 -14.21
CA GLY A 176 -11.95 -7.13 -12.98
C GLY A 176 -10.52 -7.02 -12.49
N VAL A 177 -10.32 -6.88 -11.18
CA VAL A 177 -8.99 -6.97 -10.56
C VAL A 177 -9.01 -7.99 -9.42
N ILE A 178 -7.90 -8.69 -9.26
CA ILE A 178 -7.67 -9.60 -8.14
C ILE A 178 -6.88 -8.85 -7.06
N GLY A 179 -7.53 -8.59 -5.93
CA GLY A 179 -6.94 -7.90 -4.80
C GLY A 179 -6.13 -8.80 -3.87
N LYS A 180 -5.65 -8.22 -2.76
CA LYS A 180 -4.94 -8.95 -1.72
C LYS A 180 -5.80 -10.11 -1.16
N GLY A 181 -5.24 -11.33 -1.19
CA GLY A 181 -5.93 -12.54 -0.73
C GLY A 181 -6.85 -13.17 -1.77
N GLY A 182 -6.60 -12.95 -3.08
CA GLY A 182 -7.24 -13.68 -4.18
C GLY A 182 -8.69 -13.26 -4.49
N ARG A 183 -9.23 -12.23 -3.83
CA ARG A 183 -10.61 -11.78 -4.09
C ARG A 183 -10.67 -10.87 -5.31
N GLY A 184 -11.51 -11.23 -6.26
CA GLY A 184 -11.87 -10.38 -7.39
C GLY A 184 -12.79 -9.25 -6.97
N ARG A 185 -12.65 -8.07 -7.62
CA ARG A 185 -13.65 -7.01 -7.60
C ARG A 185 -13.75 -6.35 -8.96
N LEU A 186 -14.93 -5.83 -9.25
CA LEU A 186 -15.15 -4.99 -10.41
C LEU A 186 -14.62 -3.57 -10.13
N VAL A 187 -14.05 -2.96 -11.15
CA VAL A 187 -13.49 -1.61 -11.11
C VAL A 187 -14.10 -0.82 -12.26
N PHE A 188 -14.58 0.39 -11.98
CA PHE A 188 -15.19 1.28 -12.98
C PHE A 188 -14.21 2.36 -13.40
N ILE A 189 -14.25 2.72 -14.69
CA ILE A 189 -13.39 3.70 -15.34
C ILE A 189 -14.22 4.94 -15.68
N SER A 190 -13.74 6.14 -15.32
CA SER A 190 -14.36 7.39 -15.76
C SER A 190 -14.18 7.61 -17.26
N ASP A 191 -15.05 8.42 -17.87
CA ASP A 191 -14.97 8.77 -19.30
C ASP A 191 -13.60 9.32 -19.66
N ARG A 192 -13.10 10.25 -18.87
CA ARG A 192 -11.78 10.86 -19.06
C ARG A 192 -10.65 9.83 -19.03
N ALA A 193 -10.68 8.89 -18.10
CA ALA A 193 -9.65 7.84 -18.03
C ALA A 193 -9.77 6.86 -19.19
N ALA A 194 -11.00 6.51 -19.64
CA ALA A 194 -11.22 5.65 -20.79
C ALA A 194 -10.68 6.30 -22.08
N ASP A 195 -10.91 7.59 -22.29
CA ASP A 195 -10.37 8.35 -23.44
C ASP A 195 -8.84 8.35 -23.45
N TRP A 196 -8.21 8.54 -22.26
CA TRP A 196 -6.75 8.50 -22.18
C TRP A 196 -6.19 7.10 -22.39
N ILE A 197 -6.87 6.05 -21.94
CA ILE A 197 -6.47 4.66 -22.22
C ILE A 197 -6.51 4.41 -23.74
N LYS A 198 -7.60 4.82 -24.41
CA LYS A 198 -7.73 4.68 -25.85
C LYS A 198 -6.60 5.40 -26.59
N ARG A 199 -6.37 6.68 -26.29
CA ARG A 199 -5.26 7.46 -26.88
C ARG A 199 -3.91 6.81 -26.66
N TYR A 200 -3.68 6.23 -25.47
CA TYR A 200 -2.44 5.53 -25.17
C TYR A 200 -2.30 4.25 -26.02
N LEU A 201 -3.35 3.45 -26.11
CA LEU A 201 -3.34 2.22 -26.92
C LEU A 201 -3.16 2.54 -28.39
N ASP A 202 -3.82 3.59 -28.91
CA ASP A 202 -3.69 4.05 -30.29
C ASP A 202 -2.26 4.57 -30.61
N ALA A 203 -1.57 5.13 -29.62
CA ALA A 203 -0.20 5.61 -29.78
C ALA A 203 0.86 4.48 -29.71
N ARG A 204 0.50 3.30 -29.19
CA ARG A 204 1.41 2.15 -29.11
C ARG A 204 1.60 1.50 -30.48
N GLN A 205 2.85 1.13 -30.76
CA GLN A 205 3.24 0.43 -32.00
C GLN A 205 3.54 -1.05 -31.78
N ASP A 206 3.19 -1.58 -30.59
CA ASP A 206 3.43 -2.96 -30.17
C ASP A 206 2.10 -3.66 -29.82
N ASN A 207 2.14 -4.99 -29.75
CA ASN A 207 1.02 -5.83 -29.34
C ASN A 207 1.26 -6.52 -28.01
N PHE A 208 2.19 -5.99 -27.17
CA PHE A 208 2.55 -6.60 -25.90
C PHE A 208 1.37 -6.64 -24.94
N LYS A 209 1.26 -7.76 -24.22
CA LYS A 209 0.18 -8.05 -23.29
C LYS A 209 0.04 -7.03 -22.13
N PRO A 210 1.12 -6.52 -21.49
CA PRO A 210 0.99 -5.53 -20.42
C PRO A 210 0.30 -4.25 -20.89
N LEU A 211 -0.64 -3.74 -20.06
CA LEU A 211 -1.29 -2.45 -20.36
C LEU A 211 -0.26 -1.32 -20.37
N PHE A 212 0.63 -1.26 -19.38
CA PHE A 212 1.65 -0.21 -19.28
C PHE A 212 3.04 -0.77 -19.42
N ILE A 213 3.79 -0.26 -20.39
CA ILE A 213 5.14 -0.68 -20.75
C ILE A 213 6.16 0.43 -20.52
N ARG A 214 7.43 0.03 -20.37
CA ARG A 214 8.58 0.94 -20.42
C ARG A 214 9.01 1.15 -21.87
N TYR A 215 9.48 2.34 -22.19
CA TYR A 215 10.04 2.67 -23.52
C TYR A 215 11.58 2.63 -23.54
N SER A 216 12.21 2.38 -22.39
CA SER A 216 13.66 2.32 -22.26
C SER A 216 14.15 0.88 -22.11
N GLY A 217 15.34 0.61 -22.62
CA GLY A 217 16.00 -0.69 -22.55
C GLY A 217 15.71 -1.58 -23.76
N LYS A 218 16.36 -2.76 -23.78
CA LYS A 218 16.26 -3.70 -24.90
C LYS A 218 14.84 -4.27 -24.99
N VAL A 219 14.22 -4.18 -26.16
CA VAL A 219 12.94 -4.82 -26.46
C VAL A 219 13.19 -6.29 -26.73
N THR A 220 12.43 -7.18 -26.09
CA THR A 220 12.42 -8.60 -26.37
C THR A 220 10.99 -9.03 -26.63
N GLU A 221 10.75 -9.69 -27.74
CA GLU A 221 9.42 -10.20 -28.14
C GLU A 221 9.12 -11.58 -27.51
N GLU A 222 10.14 -12.23 -26.95
CA GLU A 222 10.12 -13.62 -26.52
C GLU A 222 9.12 -13.96 -25.40
N ASP A 223 8.65 -12.95 -24.63
CA ASP A 223 7.79 -13.14 -23.46
C ASP A 223 6.48 -12.32 -23.53
N ASP A 224 6.00 -12.06 -24.74
CA ASP A 224 4.78 -11.27 -24.96
C ASP A 224 4.83 -9.90 -24.26
N GLY A 225 6.04 -9.34 -24.16
CA GLY A 225 6.32 -8.04 -23.57
C GLY A 225 6.29 -8.00 -22.04
N GLU A 226 6.29 -9.13 -21.35
CA GLU A 226 6.29 -9.14 -19.87
C GLU A 226 7.51 -8.42 -19.28
N ARG A 227 8.67 -8.52 -19.92
CA ARG A 227 9.88 -7.77 -19.51
C ARG A 227 9.76 -6.25 -19.75
N MET A 228 8.82 -5.83 -20.57
CA MET A 228 8.53 -4.41 -20.83
C MET A 228 7.54 -3.83 -19.81
N ARG A 229 6.84 -4.68 -19.04
CA ARG A 229 5.88 -4.28 -18.02
C ARG A 229 6.50 -3.29 -17.02
N LEU A 230 5.80 -2.19 -16.71
CA LEU A 230 6.22 -1.27 -15.66
C LEU A 230 6.18 -1.93 -14.30
N THR A 231 7.21 -1.65 -13.49
CA THR A 231 7.25 -2.08 -12.09
C THR A 231 6.52 -1.09 -11.18
N ALA A 232 6.07 -1.54 -10.02
CA ALA A 232 5.48 -0.67 -9.00
C ALA A 232 6.40 0.52 -8.66
N ARG A 233 7.71 0.26 -8.52
CA ARG A 233 8.72 1.29 -8.26
C ARG A 233 8.85 2.32 -9.39
N SER A 234 8.66 1.89 -10.64
CA SER A 234 8.66 2.82 -11.79
C SER A 234 7.47 3.75 -11.75
N VAL A 235 6.27 3.23 -11.42
CA VAL A 235 5.06 4.04 -11.26
C VAL A 235 5.17 5.00 -10.08
N GLU A 236 5.71 4.56 -8.94
CA GLU A 236 5.96 5.44 -7.78
C GLU A 236 6.92 6.59 -8.12
N ARG A 237 8.02 6.30 -8.84
CA ARG A 237 8.95 7.34 -9.31
C ARG A 237 8.31 8.29 -10.31
N LEU A 238 7.47 7.77 -11.21
CA LEU A 238 6.70 8.56 -12.16
C LEU A 238 5.79 9.55 -11.42
N VAL A 239 4.96 9.09 -10.49
CA VAL A 239 4.08 9.96 -9.70
C VAL A 239 4.90 11.04 -8.99
N LYS A 240 5.99 10.67 -8.32
CA LYS A 240 6.87 11.63 -7.64
C LYS A 240 7.44 12.69 -8.57
N LYS A 241 7.89 12.30 -9.79
CA LYS A 241 8.37 13.21 -10.84
C LYS A 241 7.31 14.27 -11.17
N TYR A 242 6.06 13.86 -11.37
CA TYR A 242 4.98 14.77 -11.76
C TYR A 242 4.48 15.63 -10.59
N VAL A 243 4.48 15.11 -9.36
CA VAL A 243 4.21 15.90 -8.14
C VAL A 243 5.18 17.07 -8.03
N GLN A 244 6.46 16.84 -8.25
CA GLN A 244 7.48 17.89 -8.26
C GLN A 244 7.30 18.86 -9.43
N LYS A 245 7.07 18.33 -10.66
CA LYS A 245 6.86 19.14 -11.86
C LYS A 245 5.65 20.06 -11.76
N ALA A 246 4.53 19.57 -11.22
CA ALA A 246 3.31 20.32 -11.03
C ALA A 246 3.33 21.21 -9.77
N ARG A 247 4.43 21.22 -9.00
CA ARG A 247 4.58 21.97 -7.75
C ARG A 247 3.41 21.73 -6.78
N ILE A 248 3.00 20.45 -6.63
CA ILE A 248 1.95 20.08 -5.70
C ILE A 248 2.49 20.18 -4.27
N PRO A 249 1.83 20.91 -3.35
CA PRO A 249 2.32 21.12 -1.99
C PRO A 249 2.23 19.84 -1.11
N VAL A 250 1.44 18.87 -1.54
CA VAL A 250 1.27 17.59 -0.86
C VAL A 250 2.29 16.59 -1.39
N ASP A 251 3.01 15.90 -0.50
CA ASP A 251 3.86 14.77 -0.89
C ASP A 251 2.98 13.59 -1.31
N ALA A 252 2.52 13.65 -2.57
CA ALA A 252 1.57 12.71 -3.12
C ALA A 252 2.26 11.45 -3.66
N THR A 253 1.61 10.32 -3.44
CA THR A 253 2.03 8.99 -3.86
C THR A 253 0.87 8.28 -4.57
N VAL A 254 1.07 7.07 -5.08
CA VAL A 254 -0.04 6.26 -5.62
C VAL A 254 -1.14 6.04 -4.57
N HIS A 255 -0.77 5.88 -3.30
CA HIS A 255 -1.77 5.80 -2.22
C HIS A 255 -2.54 7.10 -2.03
N THR A 256 -1.93 8.23 -2.29
CA THR A 256 -2.61 9.54 -2.24
C THR A 256 -3.69 9.64 -3.32
N PHE A 257 -3.46 9.16 -4.55
CA PHE A 257 -4.50 9.07 -5.58
C PHE A 257 -5.69 8.23 -5.12
N ARG A 258 -5.44 7.10 -4.47
CA ARG A 258 -6.49 6.25 -3.92
C ARG A 258 -7.27 6.93 -2.78
N HIS A 259 -6.60 7.71 -1.94
CA HIS A 259 -7.27 8.54 -0.94
C HIS A 259 -8.08 9.65 -1.59
N SER A 260 -7.56 10.31 -2.64
CA SER A 260 -8.27 11.33 -3.41
C SER A 260 -9.52 10.77 -4.08
N PHE A 261 -9.44 9.59 -4.70
CA PHE A 261 -10.60 8.88 -5.26
C PHE A 261 -11.69 8.65 -4.21
N ALA A 262 -11.31 8.11 -3.05
CA ALA A 262 -12.27 7.86 -1.97
C ALA A 262 -12.89 9.16 -1.43
N THR A 263 -12.07 10.20 -1.26
CA THR A 263 -12.50 11.52 -0.80
C THR A 263 -13.46 12.17 -1.81
N ASP A 264 -13.12 12.12 -3.10
CA ASP A 264 -13.94 12.66 -4.18
C ASP A 264 -15.32 12.00 -4.22
N LEU A 265 -15.40 10.68 -4.17
CA LEU A 265 -16.67 9.95 -4.11
C LEU A 265 -17.50 10.34 -2.89
N LEU A 266 -16.90 10.38 -1.71
CA LEU A 266 -17.60 10.74 -0.47
C LEU A 266 -18.05 12.19 -0.49
N THR A 267 -17.24 13.11 -0.99
CA THR A 267 -17.61 14.54 -1.11
C THR A 267 -18.78 14.73 -2.08
N ASN A 268 -18.88 13.90 -3.12
CA ASN A 268 -19.97 13.92 -4.08
C ASN A 268 -21.19 13.08 -3.65
N GLY A 269 -21.26 12.60 -2.40
CA GLY A 269 -22.46 11.98 -1.84
C GLY A 269 -22.50 10.46 -1.83
N ALA A 270 -21.42 9.78 -2.26
CA ALA A 270 -21.37 8.32 -2.18
C ALA A 270 -21.39 7.85 -0.72
N ASP A 271 -22.07 6.74 -0.47
CA ASP A 271 -22.05 6.13 0.84
C ASP A 271 -20.73 5.42 1.12
N ILE A 272 -20.32 5.39 2.40
CA ILE A 272 -19.01 4.88 2.82
C ILE A 272 -18.84 3.37 2.59
N ARG A 273 -19.92 2.59 2.57
CA ARG A 273 -19.88 1.15 2.31
C ARG A 273 -19.62 0.88 0.83
N SER A 274 -20.31 1.61 -0.05
CA SER A 274 -20.03 1.56 -1.50
C SER A 274 -18.58 1.91 -1.82
N VAL A 275 -18.03 2.96 -1.21
CA VAL A 275 -16.61 3.32 -1.35
C VAL A 275 -15.70 2.22 -0.80
N GLN A 276 -16.04 1.61 0.33
CA GLN A 276 -15.30 0.48 0.90
C GLN A 276 -15.24 -0.70 -0.09
N GLU A 277 -16.36 -1.05 -0.70
CA GLU A 277 -16.48 -2.13 -1.67
C GLU A 277 -15.67 -1.85 -2.93
N MET A 278 -15.82 -0.67 -3.52
CA MET A 278 -15.03 -0.22 -4.69
C MET A 278 -13.52 -0.27 -4.41
N LEU A 279 -13.09 0.09 -3.21
CA LEU A 279 -11.69 0.00 -2.81
C LEU A 279 -11.26 -1.43 -2.47
N GLY A 280 -12.14 -2.36 -2.19
CA GLY A 280 -11.85 -3.73 -1.75
C GLY A 280 -11.16 -3.75 -0.38
N HIS A 281 -11.67 -2.99 0.59
CA HIS A 281 -11.18 -3.02 1.97
C HIS A 281 -11.87 -4.12 2.75
N LYS A 282 -11.09 -5.09 3.27
CA LYS A 282 -11.62 -6.20 4.10
C LYS A 282 -12.18 -5.71 5.44
N ASN A 283 -11.60 -4.63 5.99
CA ASN A 283 -11.97 -4.10 7.29
C ASN A 283 -12.49 -2.67 7.13
N ILE A 284 -13.66 -2.41 7.69
CA ILE A 284 -14.28 -1.07 7.71
C ILE A 284 -13.38 -0.04 8.40
N ALA A 285 -12.58 -0.46 9.39
CA ALA A 285 -11.60 0.41 10.05
C ALA A 285 -10.64 1.09 9.06
N THR A 286 -10.35 0.46 7.92
CA THR A 286 -9.51 1.06 6.86
C THR A 286 -10.26 2.20 6.13
N THR A 287 -11.58 2.21 6.17
CA THR A 287 -12.43 3.24 5.56
C THR A 287 -12.87 4.27 6.59
N GLN A 288 -12.85 3.94 7.89
CA GLN A 288 -13.16 4.88 8.98
C GLN A 288 -12.23 6.10 9.03
N ILE A 289 -11.06 6.03 8.40
CA ILE A 289 -10.17 7.18 8.24
C ILE A 289 -10.83 8.35 7.47
N TYR A 290 -11.92 8.09 6.74
CA TYR A 290 -12.69 9.10 6.00
C TYR A 290 -13.93 9.61 6.75
N THR A 291 -14.17 9.19 8.00
CA THR A 291 -15.38 9.57 8.76
C THR A 291 -15.53 11.08 8.97
N HIS A 292 -14.42 11.83 8.99
CA HIS A 292 -14.48 13.29 9.08
C HIS A 292 -15.15 13.94 7.86
N ILE A 293 -15.08 13.31 6.68
CA ILE A 293 -15.75 13.77 5.45
C ILE A 293 -17.24 13.48 5.55
N THR A 294 -17.59 12.27 6.00
CA THR A 294 -18.97 11.85 6.22
C THR A 294 -19.69 12.73 7.26
N ASN A 295 -18.99 13.19 8.30
CA ASN A 295 -19.56 14.11 9.31
C ASN A 295 -19.96 15.46 8.70
N ARG A 296 -19.25 15.94 7.67
CA ARG A 296 -19.64 17.16 6.94
C ARG A 296 -20.94 16.92 6.16
N GLN A 297 -21.04 15.79 5.47
CA GLN A 297 -22.27 15.39 4.75
C GLN A 297 -23.45 15.19 5.71
N LEU A 298 -23.24 14.55 6.85
CA LEU A 298 -24.30 14.39 7.86
C LEU A 298 -24.84 15.74 8.33
N ARG A 299 -23.98 16.75 8.46
CA ARG A 299 -24.40 18.12 8.78
C ARG A 299 -25.25 18.72 7.65
N ASP A 300 -24.86 18.52 6.41
CA ASP A 300 -25.56 19.04 5.23
C ASP A 300 -26.92 18.31 5.04
N ILE A 301 -26.95 17.00 5.24
CA ILE A 301 -28.18 16.19 5.28
C ILE A 301 -29.09 16.67 6.41
N HIS A 302 -28.56 16.85 7.63
CA HIS A 302 -29.34 17.36 8.75
C HIS A 302 -29.93 18.75 8.43
N LYS A 303 -29.15 19.65 7.83
CA LYS A 303 -29.65 20.98 7.43
C LYS A 303 -30.75 20.88 6.38
N SER A 304 -30.63 19.95 5.41
CA SER A 304 -31.53 19.83 4.29
C SER A 304 -32.83 19.11 4.63
N PHE A 305 -32.78 18.15 5.55
CA PHE A 305 -33.88 17.20 5.81
C PHE A 305 -34.47 17.27 7.21
N HIS A 306 -33.82 17.95 8.17
CA HIS A 306 -34.38 18.07 9.51
C HIS A 306 -35.49 19.15 9.51
N SER A 307 -36.67 18.75 9.91
CA SER A 307 -37.88 19.61 9.89
C SER A 307 -37.77 20.91 10.69
N GLY A 308 -36.89 20.97 11.70
CA GLY A 308 -36.62 22.16 12.49
C GLY A 308 -35.80 23.24 11.76
N ASN A 309 -35.24 22.93 10.57
CA ASN A 309 -34.47 23.88 9.74
C ASN A 309 -35.29 24.43 8.56
N ASN A 310 -36.49 23.91 8.32
CA ASN A 310 -37.41 24.43 7.32
C ASN A 310 -38.33 25.44 8.00
N GLU A 311 -37.93 26.70 8.06
CA GLU A 311 -38.92 27.77 8.26
C GLU A 311 -39.88 27.68 7.07
N ARG A 312 -41.16 27.40 7.40
CA ARG A 312 -42.25 27.41 6.42
C ARG A 312 -42.23 28.75 5.71
N LYS A 313 -41.93 28.76 4.40
CA LYS A 313 -42.37 29.82 3.53
C LYS A 313 -43.87 29.70 3.29
#